data_c35491f9e4f14bf27d31c45e0666c912
#
_entry.id   c35491f9e4f14bf27d31c45e0666c912
#
_cell.length_a   1.000
_cell.length_b   1.000
_cell.length_c   1.000
_cell.angle_alpha   90.00
_cell.angle_beta   90.00
_cell.angle_gamma   90.00
#
_symmetry.space_group_name_H-M   'P 1'
#
loop_
_entity.id
_entity.type
_entity.pdbx_description
1 polymer ?
#
loop_
_entity_poly.entity_id
_entity_poly.type
_entity_poly.pdbx_seq_one_letter_code
_entity_poly.pdbx_strand_id
1 'polypeptide(L)'
;IINFLKDKNKRVSTVQVQFSLLSPNNEKQKHVKKICDQNKIDFLAYSPLAFGILCQDPSITDTGKRSLLRNFIFQTYSKPTLELRNVMKEISNARSASLAQVALNWCFYQGVIPIVGLRKKKQVLDICNVFKWDLTQREFEMLETASKSCVKKLPDNPFSSL
;
A
#
# COMPACT_ATOMS: atom_id res chain seq x y z
N ILE A 1 -24.85 2.55 -7.58
CA ILE A 1 -24.96 3.07 -6.19
C ILE A 1 -24.97 4.60 -6.20
N ILE A 2 -23.95 5.26 -6.81
CA ILE A 2 -23.83 6.74 -6.80
C ILE A 2 -25.11 7.40 -7.33
N ASN A 3 -25.60 7.01 -8.52
CA ASN A 3 -26.81 7.57 -9.10
C ASN A 3 -28.05 7.32 -8.21
N PHE A 4 -28.20 6.09 -7.71
CA PHE A 4 -29.29 5.75 -6.81
C PHE A 4 -29.32 6.62 -5.54
N LEU A 5 -28.15 6.94 -4.97
CA LEU A 5 -28.06 7.79 -3.79
C LEU A 5 -28.33 9.27 -4.12
N LYS A 6 -27.91 9.74 -5.29
CA LYS A 6 -28.25 11.09 -5.78
C LYS A 6 -29.76 11.29 -5.88
N ASP A 7 -30.48 10.30 -6.42
CA ASP A 7 -31.96 10.33 -6.52
C ASP A 7 -32.64 10.38 -5.14
N LYS A 8 -31.95 9.95 -4.09
CA LYS A 8 -32.41 10.04 -2.69
C LYS A 8 -31.85 11.24 -1.93
N ASN A 9 -31.26 12.20 -2.64
CA ASN A 9 -30.58 13.36 -2.06
C ASN A 9 -29.49 12.96 -1.01
N LYS A 10 -28.79 11.84 -1.28
CA LYS A 10 -27.70 11.30 -0.46
C LYS A 10 -26.43 11.18 -1.30
N ARG A 11 -25.27 11.13 -0.63
CA ARG A 11 -23.98 10.95 -1.30
C ARG A 11 -23.15 9.88 -0.60
N VAL A 12 -22.25 9.24 -1.36
CA VAL A 12 -21.13 8.48 -0.82
C VAL A 12 -20.06 9.47 -0.43
N SER A 13 -19.56 9.40 0.80
CA SER A 13 -18.46 10.24 1.26
C SER A 13 -17.11 9.55 1.06
N THR A 14 -17.03 8.24 1.34
CA THR A 14 -15.79 7.46 1.26
C THR A 14 -16.01 6.11 0.60
N VAL A 15 -14.99 5.60 -0.05
CA VAL A 15 -14.90 4.22 -0.55
C VAL A 15 -13.61 3.62 -0.02
N GLN A 16 -13.69 2.44 0.58
CA GLN A 16 -12.52 1.76 1.13
C GLN A 16 -12.24 0.48 0.35
N VAL A 17 -11.01 0.35 -0.17
CA VAL A 17 -10.55 -0.81 -0.95
C VAL A 17 -9.17 -1.28 -0.51
N GLN A 18 -8.81 -2.52 -0.84
CA GLN A 18 -7.43 -2.97 -0.71
C GLN A 18 -6.56 -2.27 -1.74
N PHE A 19 -5.58 -1.50 -1.29
CA PHE A 19 -4.70 -0.77 -2.20
C PHE A 19 -3.29 -0.65 -1.67
N SER A 20 -2.33 -1.19 -2.42
CA SER A 20 -0.90 -1.18 -2.11
C SER A 20 -0.09 -1.51 -3.36
N LEU A 21 1.21 -1.38 -3.33
CA LEU A 21 2.13 -1.85 -4.38
C LEU A 21 1.99 -3.36 -4.70
N LEU A 22 1.38 -4.15 -3.82
CA LEU A 22 1.12 -5.58 -4.02
C LEU A 22 -0.35 -5.92 -4.28
N SER A 23 -1.21 -4.95 -4.53
CA SER A 23 -2.61 -5.21 -4.88
C SER A 23 -2.75 -5.94 -6.21
N PRO A 24 -3.66 -6.92 -6.32
CA PRO A 24 -3.74 -7.80 -7.50
C PRO A 24 -4.26 -7.09 -8.75
N ASN A 25 -5.21 -6.19 -8.59
CA ASN A 25 -5.93 -5.52 -9.67
C ASN A 25 -5.78 -4.01 -9.64
N ASN A 26 -4.52 -3.53 -9.67
CA ASN A 26 -4.26 -2.08 -9.61
C ASN A 26 -5.05 -1.28 -10.66
N GLU A 27 -5.25 -1.82 -11.86
CA GLU A 27 -6.01 -1.13 -12.91
C GLU A 27 -7.50 -1.00 -12.57
N LYS A 28 -8.12 -2.06 -12.02
CA LYS A 28 -9.51 -2.01 -11.54
C LYS A 28 -9.67 -1.01 -10.41
N GLN A 29 -8.74 -0.99 -9.48
CA GLN A 29 -8.73 -0.07 -8.35
C GLN A 29 -8.48 1.37 -8.79
N LYS A 30 -7.60 1.61 -9.77
CA LYS A 30 -7.39 2.92 -10.39
C LYS A 30 -8.66 3.41 -11.10
N HIS A 31 -9.42 2.51 -11.74
CA HIS A 31 -10.71 2.86 -12.33
C HIS A 31 -11.71 3.31 -11.25
N VAL A 32 -11.82 2.58 -10.14
CA VAL A 32 -12.65 2.99 -8.98
C VAL A 32 -12.17 4.33 -8.42
N LYS A 33 -10.86 4.54 -8.28
CA LYS A 33 -10.29 5.81 -7.84
C LYS A 33 -10.71 6.97 -8.75
N LYS A 34 -10.64 6.79 -10.06
CA LYS A 34 -11.08 7.80 -11.04
C LYS A 34 -12.57 8.18 -10.84
N ILE A 35 -13.43 7.18 -10.61
CA ILE A 35 -14.84 7.43 -10.30
C ILE A 35 -14.99 8.21 -8.99
N CYS A 36 -14.20 7.87 -7.97
CA CYS A 36 -14.21 8.59 -6.69
C CYS A 36 -13.83 10.06 -6.89
N ASP A 37 -12.76 10.35 -7.63
CA ASP A 37 -12.30 11.71 -7.92
C ASP A 37 -13.37 12.54 -8.64
N GLN A 38 -14.00 11.96 -9.67
CA GLN A 38 -15.07 12.62 -10.43
C GLN A 38 -16.29 12.97 -9.57
N ASN A 39 -16.52 12.24 -8.47
CA ASN A 39 -17.66 12.44 -7.58
C ASN A 39 -17.29 13.04 -6.23
N LYS A 40 -16.04 13.49 -6.03
CA LYS A 40 -15.52 14.03 -4.76
C LYS A 40 -15.71 13.04 -3.60
N ILE A 41 -15.38 11.77 -3.82
CA ILE A 41 -15.45 10.69 -2.86
C ILE A 41 -14.02 10.37 -2.41
N ASP A 42 -13.79 10.35 -1.10
CA ASP A 42 -12.47 9.99 -0.57
C ASP A 42 -12.19 8.50 -0.79
N PHE A 43 -11.01 8.20 -1.35
CA PHE A 43 -10.56 6.84 -1.58
C PHE A 43 -9.63 6.41 -0.45
N LEU A 44 -10.08 5.46 0.36
CA LEU A 44 -9.36 4.92 1.50
C LEU A 44 -8.70 3.59 1.14
N ALA A 45 -7.40 3.48 1.39
CA ALA A 45 -6.64 2.26 1.15
C ALA A 45 -6.50 1.43 2.43
N TYR A 46 -7.12 0.25 2.52
CA TYR A 46 -6.78 -0.70 3.57
C TYR A 46 -5.61 -1.60 3.13
N SER A 47 -4.85 -2.11 4.10
CA SER A 47 -3.62 -2.89 3.89
C SER A 47 -2.56 -2.20 3.00
N PRO A 48 -2.29 -0.89 3.15
CA PRO A 48 -1.34 -0.17 2.28
C PRO A 48 0.09 -0.69 2.40
N LEU A 49 0.44 -1.34 3.52
CA LEU A 49 1.74 -1.96 3.78
C LEU A 49 1.77 -3.48 3.47
N ALA A 50 0.73 -4.02 2.82
CA ALA A 50 0.64 -5.42 2.43
C ALA A 50 0.95 -6.38 3.61
N PHE A 51 0.23 -6.24 4.72
CA PHE A 51 0.46 -6.99 5.98
C PHE A 51 1.87 -6.83 6.57
N GLY A 52 2.60 -5.80 6.16
CA GLY A 52 3.97 -5.52 6.56
C GLY A 52 5.04 -6.16 5.69
N ILE A 53 4.68 -6.80 4.59
CA ILE A 53 5.64 -7.33 3.59
C ILE A 53 6.47 -6.18 3.01
N LEU A 54 5.83 -5.05 2.68
CA LEU A 54 6.49 -3.87 2.13
C LEU A 54 7.40 -3.14 3.13
N CYS A 55 7.32 -3.47 4.42
CA CYS A 55 8.20 -2.93 5.45
C CYS A 55 9.42 -3.81 5.74
N GLN A 56 9.54 -4.95 5.06
CA GLN A 56 10.63 -5.89 5.28
C GLN A 56 11.87 -5.44 4.51
N ASP A 57 12.95 -5.14 5.25
CA ASP A 57 14.23 -4.81 4.63
C ASP A 57 14.76 -6.04 3.87
N PRO A 58 15.02 -5.91 2.55
CA PRO A 58 15.49 -7.03 1.73
C PRO A 58 16.89 -7.54 2.14
N SER A 59 17.71 -6.72 2.79
CA SER A 59 19.05 -7.07 3.24
C SER A 59 19.06 -7.81 4.59
N ILE A 60 17.94 -7.86 5.31
CA ILE A 60 17.85 -8.46 6.64
C ILE A 60 17.07 -9.79 6.57
N THR A 61 17.74 -10.87 6.90
CA THR A 61 17.08 -12.16 7.16
C THR A 61 16.35 -12.05 8.50
N ASP A 62 15.05 -11.69 8.46
CA ASP A 62 14.26 -11.51 9.65
C ASP A 62 13.86 -12.86 10.26
N THR A 63 14.45 -13.18 11.39
CA THR A 63 14.18 -14.37 12.21
C THR A 63 13.24 -14.07 13.39
N GLY A 64 12.63 -12.90 13.41
CA GLY A 64 11.78 -12.45 14.53
C GLY A 64 10.56 -13.35 14.77
N LYS A 65 10.17 -13.51 16.05
CA LYS A 65 8.96 -14.24 16.43
C LYS A 65 7.71 -13.59 15.82
N ARG A 66 7.05 -14.29 14.93
CA ARG A 66 5.78 -13.88 14.30
C ARG A 66 4.71 -14.91 14.60
N SER A 67 3.43 -14.52 14.52
CA SER A 67 2.34 -15.50 14.51
C SER A 67 2.46 -16.45 13.30
N LEU A 68 1.93 -17.65 13.40
CA LEU A 68 1.98 -18.67 12.36
C LEU A 68 1.46 -18.13 11.02
N LEU A 69 0.32 -17.44 11.03
CA LEU A 69 -0.27 -16.82 9.83
C LEU A 69 0.69 -15.79 9.21
N ARG A 70 1.31 -14.95 10.03
CA ARG A 70 2.24 -13.93 9.55
C ARG A 70 3.52 -14.54 8.97
N ASN A 71 4.02 -15.61 9.58
CA ASN A 71 5.13 -16.38 9.04
C ASN A 71 4.80 -16.95 7.66
N PHE A 72 3.64 -17.57 7.52
CA PHE A 72 3.18 -18.11 6.24
C PHE A 72 3.13 -17.03 5.15
N ILE A 73 2.52 -15.88 5.45
CA ILE A 73 2.45 -14.74 4.53
C ILE A 73 3.86 -14.28 4.12
N PHE A 74 4.76 -14.11 5.09
CA PHE A 74 6.12 -13.66 4.82
C PHE A 74 6.90 -14.67 3.99
N GLN A 75 6.85 -15.94 4.29
CA GLN A 75 7.49 -17.00 3.48
C GLN A 75 6.95 -17.01 2.04
N THR A 76 5.65 -16.85 1.90
CA THR A 76 4.96 -16.88 0.60
C THR A 76 5.33 -15.70 -0.30
N TYR A 77 5.54 -14.51 0.26
CA TYR A 77 5.70 -13.26 -0.50
C TYR A 77 7.11 -12.69 -0.48
N SER A 78 7.98 -13.10 0.44
CA SER A 78 9.30 -12.50 0.61
C SER A 78 10.16 -12.59 -0.65
N LYS A 79 10.25 -13.78 -1.26
CA LYS A 79 11.03 -14.00 -2.48
C LYS A 79 10.40 -13.33 -3.71
N PRO A 80 9.10 -13.51 -4.01
CA PRO A 80 8.45 -12.88 -5.16
C PRO A 80 8.43 -11.35 -5.16
N THR A 81 8.60 -10.71 -4.01
CA THR A 81 8.57 -9.24 -3.86
C THR A 81 9.95 -8.62 -3.67
N LEU A 82 11.01 -9.41 -3.81
CA LEU A 82 12.38 -8.97 -3.51
C LEU A 82 12.80 -7.77 -4.37
N GLU A 83 12.54 -7.82 -5.67
CA GLU A 83 12.89 -6.74 -6.61
C GLU A 83 12.19 -5.43 -6.24
N LEU A 84 10.87 -5.47 -6.00
CA LEU A 84 10.12 -4.30 -5.54
C LEU A 84 10.70 -3.74 -4.23
N ARG A 85 11.01 -4.61 -3.27
CA ARG A 85 11.57 -4.17 -1.99
C ARG A 85 12.99 -3.61 -2.12
N ASN A 86 13.78 -4.07 -3.11
CA ASN A 86 15.07 -3.46 -3.42
C ASN A 86 14.91 -2.04 -3.96
N VAL A 87 13.98 -1.81 -4.89
CA VAL A 87 13.65 -0.46 -5.38
C VAL A 87 13.16 0.43 -4.23
N MET A 88 12.27 -0.09 -3.38
CA MET A 88 11.82 0.64 -2.19
C MET A 88 12.99 0.98 -1.26
N LYS A 89 13.97 0.08 -1.10
CA LYS A 89 15.15 0.30 -0.26
C LYS A 89 16.07 1.37 -0.82
N GLU A 90 16.25 1.41 -2.14
CA GLU A 90 17.01 2.46 -2.81
C GLU A 90 16.41 3.84 -2.52
N ILE A 91 15.09 4.00 -2.71
CA ILE A 91 14.37 5.25 -2.40
C ILE A 91 14.44 5.57 -0.90
N SER A 92 14.24 4.57 -0.04
CA SER A 92 14.33 4.69 1.43
C SER A 92 15.69 5.27 1.85
N ASN A 93 16.78 4.77 1.28
CA ASN A 93 18.14 5.26 1.58
C ASN A 93 18.35 6.69 1.06
N ALA A 94 17.94 6.98 -0.19
CA ALA A 94 18.06 8.32 -0.78
C ALA A 94 17.30 9.39 0.00
N ARG A 95 16.16 9.02 0.59
CA ARG A 95 15.27 9.92 1.36
C ARG A 95 15.50 9.89 2.87
N SER A 96 16.42 9.06 3.37
CA SER A 96 16.58 8.79 4.81
C SER A 96 15.24 8.47 5.49
N ALA A 97 14.39 7.70 4.78
CA ALA A 97 13.03 7.35 5.17
C ALA A 97 12.90 5.85 5.40
N SER A 98 11.84 5.41 6.09
CA SER A 98 11.57 3.98 6.23
C SER A 98 10.87 3.41 4.98
N LEU A 99 10.95 2.09 4.79
CA LEU A 99 10.20 1.40 3.74
C LEU A 99 8.69 1.61 3.88
N ALA A 100 8.19 1.74 5.11
CA ALA A 100 6.79 2.06 5.36
C ALA A 100 6.43 3.44 4.80
N GLN A 101 7.27 4.46 5.02
CA GLN A 101 7.07 5.79 4.47
C GLN A 101 7.06 5.78 2.94
N VAL A 102 7.96 5.01 2.30
CA VAL A 102 7.97 4.86 0.82
C VAL A 102 6.65 4.29 0.31
N ALA A 103 6.16 3.21 0.92
CA ALA A 103 4.88 2.62 0.55
C ALA A 103 3.68 3.56 0.74
N LEU A 104 3.69 4.35 1.81
CA LEU A 104 2.62 5.31 2.09
C LEU A 104 2.69 6.52 1.16
N ASN A 105 3.88 7.03 0.86
CA ASN A 105 4.06 8.10 -0.11
C ASN A 105 3.59 7.68 -1.52
N TRP A 106 3.76 6.40 -1.89
CA TRP A 106 3.19 5.89 -3.13
C TRP A 106 1.64 5.99 -3.15
N CYS A 107 0.97 5.77 -2.01
CA CYS A 107 -0.47 5.99 -1.90
C CYS A 107 -0.81 7.49 -2.01
N PHE A 108 -0.12 8.34 -1.26
CA PHE A 108 -0.36 9.79 -1.27
C PHE A 108 -0.12 10.41 -2.64
N TYR A 109 0.91 9.98 -3.36
CA TYR A 109 1.18 10.45 -4.72
C TYR A 109 -0.02 10.26 -5.67
N GLN A 110 -0.86 9.26 -5.42
CA GLN A 110 -2.07 8.98 -6.18
C GLN A 110 -3.33 9.61 -5.56
N GLY A 111 -3.21 10.48 -4.57
CA GLY A 111 -4.36 11.06 -3.87
C GLY A 111 -5.19 10.03 -3.10
N VAL A 112 -4.54 8.98 -2.60
CA VAL A 112 -5.16 7.90 -1.82
C VAL A 112 -4.84 8.08 -0.35
N ILE A 113 -5.83 7.90 0.53
CA ILE A 113 -5.69 8.01 1.98
C ILE A 113 -5.40 6.62 2.56
N PRO A 114 -4.17 6.30 2.99
CA PRO A 114 -3.83 4.99 3.54
C PRO A 114 -4.31 4.83 4.98
N ILE A 115 -4.96 3.70 5.29
CA ILE A 115 -5.34 3.30 6.64
C ILE A 115 -4.28 2.34 7.18
N VAL A 116 -3.52 2.79 8.15
CA VAL A 116 -2.35 2.07 8.68
C VAL A 116 -2.61 1.52 10.07
N GLY A 117 -2.33 0.22 10.26
CA GLY A 117 -2.33 -0.41 11.58
C GLY A 117 -1.02 -0.16 12.31
N LEU A 118 -1.06 0.52 13.44
CA LEU A 118 0.10 0.84 14.28
C LEU A 118 -0.02 0.17 15.65
N ARG A 119 1.05 -0.51 16.08
CA ARG A 119 1.08 -1.25 17.36
C ARG A 119 2.10 -0.72 18.35
N LYS A 120 3.06 0.08 17.90
CA LYS A 120 4.17 0.58 18.72
C LYS A 120 4.33 2.07 18.53
N LYS A 121 4.64 2.81 19.59
CA LYS A 121 4.93 4.25 19.58
C LYS A 121 5.97 4.62 18.51
N LYS A 122 7.03 3.83 18.36
CA LYS A 122 8.06 4.05 17.32
C LYS A 122 7.48 4.06 15.91
N GLN A 123 6.48 3.22 15.63
CA GLN A 123 5.82 3.20 14.30
C GLN A 123 5.00 4.47 14.05
N VAL A 124 4.34 4.99 15.09
CA VAL A 124 3.61 6.26 14.99
C VAL A 124 4.57 7.39 14.65
N LEU A 125 5.66 7.52 15.41
CA LEU A 125 6.67 8.55 15.18
C LEU A 125 7.33 8.44 13.80
N ASP A 126 7.61 7.23 13.34
CA ASP A 126 8.16 6.98 12.01
C ASP A 126 7.19 7.44 10.91
N ILE A 127 5.93 7.04 11.01
CA ILE A 127 4.93 7.36 9.98
C ILE A 127 4.59 8.85 9.95
N CYS A 128 4.62 9.57 11.06
CA CYS A 128 4.44 11.02 11.07
C CYS A 128 5.45 11.76 10.17
N ASN A 129 6.62 11.17 9.92
CA ASN A 129 7.61 11.75 9.05
C ASN A 129 7.29 11.61 7.54
N VAL A 130 6.28 10.83 7.18
CA VAL A 130 5.86 10.64 5.78
C VAL A 130 5.50 11.96 5.09
N PHE A 131 4.99 12.93 5.85
CA PHE A 131 4.59 14.25 5.33
C PHE A 131 5.76 15.24 5.17
N LYS A 132 7.00 14.83 5.45
CA LYS A 132 8.18 15.69 5.32
C LYS A 132 8.82 15.65 3.93
N TRP A 133 8.38 14.75 3.09
CA TRP A 133 8.92 14.55 1.75
C TRP A 133 7.89 13.90 0.83
N ASP A 134 8.06 14.07 -0.47
CA ASP A 134 7.20 13.51 -1.50
C ASP A 134 8.03 12.67 -2.48
N LEU A 135 7.41 11.66 -3.11
CA LEU A 135 8.02 10.95 -4.23
C LEU A 135 8.14 11.89 -5.44
N THR A 136 9.28 11.81 -6.11
CA THR A 136 9.40 12.37 -7.46
C THR A 136 8.64 11.49 -8.45
N GLN A 137 8.32 12.05 -9.63
CA GLN A 137 7.73 11.31 -10.75
C GLN A 137 8.57 10.06 -11.09
N ARG A 138 9.90 10.20 -11.16
CA ARG A 138 10.83 9.10 -11.44
C ARG A 138 10.73 7.97 -10.39
N GLU A 139 10.75 8.33 -9.11
CA GLU A 139 10.64 7.33 -8.01
C GLU A 139 9.29 6.60 -8.05
N PHE A 140 8.22 7.33 -8.34
CA PHE A 140 6.89 6.74 -8.52
C PHE A 140 6.87 5.75 -9.69
N GLU A 141 7.42 6.09 -10.84
CA GLU A 141 7.51 5.21 -12.02
C GLU A 141 8.37 3.97 -11.76
N MET A 142 9.47 4.10 -11.03
CA MET A 142 10.30 2.97 -10.59
C MET A 142 9.47 2.00 -9.74
N LEU A 143 8.71 2.50 -8.78
CA LEU A 143 7.83 1.68 -7.92
C LEU A 143 6.71 1.01 -8.71
N GLU A 144 6.07 1.72 -9.66
CA GLU A 144 5.04 1.18 -10.54
C GLU A 144 5.59 0.03 -11.40
N THR A 145 6.77 0.23 -11.99
CA THR A 145 7.43 -0.78 -12.82
C THR A 145 7.78 -2.02 -12.00
N ALA A 146 8.44 -1.85 -10.86
CA ALA A 146 8.80 -2.95 -9.98
C ALA A 146 7.55 -3.64 -9.38
N SER A 147 6.49 -2.88 -9.09
CA SER A 147 5.20 -3.45 -8.68
C SER A 147 4.62 -4.33 -9.79
N LYS A 148 4.60 -3.89 -11.04
CA LYS A 148 4.07 -4.68 -12.19
C LYS A 148 4.86 -5.95 -12.43
N SER A 149 6.17 -5.93 -12.23
CA SER A 149 7.07 -7.10 -12.39
C SER A 149 6.87 -8.16 -11.29
N CYS A 150 6.23 -7.82 -10.16
CA CYS A 150 5.98 -8.78 -9.09
C CYS A 150 5.11 -9.94 -9.58
N VAL A 151 5.70 -11.13 -9.62
CA VAL A 151 5.04 -12.36 -10.06
C VAL A 151 3.86 -12.77 -9.16
N LYS A 152 3.90 -12.37 -7.89
CA LYS A 152 2.88 -12.72 -6.91
C LYS A 152 2.31 -11.48 -6.25
N LYS A 153 1.02 -11.28 -6.44
CA LYS A 153 0.23 -10.23 -5.80
C LYS A 153 -0.57 -10.77 -4.62
N LEU A 154 -1.02 -9.89 -3.74
CA LEU A 154 -1.97 -10.26 -2.68
C LEU A 154 -3.29 -10.75 -3.30
N PRO A 155 -4.03 -11.66 -2.66
CA PRO A 155 -5.38 -12.01 -3.10
C PRO A 155 -6.32 -10.80 -2.99
N ASP A 156 -7.35 -10.76 -3.82
CA ASP A 156 -8.35 -9.67 -3.84
C ASP A 156 -9.07 -9.49 -2.49
N ASN A 157 -9.28 -10.58 -1.78
CA ASN A 157 -9.78 -10.57 -0.41
C ASN A 157 -9.02 -11.62 0.40
N PRO A 158 -8.04 -11.22 1.21
CA PRO A 158 -7.27 -12.16 2.02
C PRO A 158 -8.10 -12.88 3.10
N PHE A 159 -9.33 -12.44 3.33
CA PHE A 159 -10.25 -13.01 4.33
C PHE A 159 -11.39 -13.85 3.69
N SER A 160 -11.47 -13.94 2.38
CA SER A 160 -12.51 -14.73 1.68
C SER A 160 -12.27 -16.23 1.68
N SER A 161 -11.15 -16.69 2.20
CA SER A 161 -10.73 -18.10 2.28
C SER A 161 -10.61 -18.61 3.73
N LEU A 162 -11.25 -17.92 4.67
CA LEU A 162 -11.40 -18.37 6.07
C LEU A 162 -12.81 -18.89 6.32
#